data_6f4d43d43c44c87cd12df85532d2b57c
#
_entry.id   6f4d43d43c44c87cd12df85532d2b57c
#
_cell.length_a   1.000
_cell.length_b   1.000
_cell.length_c   1.000
_cell.angle_alpha   90.00
_cell.angle_beta   90.00
_cell.angle_gamma   90.00
#
_symmetry.space_group_name_H-M   'P 1'
#
loop_
_entity.id
_entity.type
_entity.pdbx_description
1 polymer ?
#
loop_
_entity_poly.entity_id
_entity_poly.type
_entity_poly.pdbx_seq_one_letter_code
_entity_poly.pdbx_strand_id
1 'polypeptide(L)'
;TILLESGTDVAFSATKQNGGVIHPGYDPHPGTLKAKLNPPGARMYPRLSKELGFKILHTGTLVVAYSDQDLKKVDELMDNARINGVEKVERLDFEQLHNREPHISDKALGALLANTTVMVDPFEVAIAFMENAMQNGVELGLCQKVRKIEKRAEEDFVVYTQDRQYETRFIVNAAGVHADDVAAMA
;
A
#
# COMPACT_ATOMS: atom_id res chain seq x y z
N THR A 1 14.96 -17.76 4.23
CA THR A 1 14.79 -16.28 4.23
C THR A 1 14.65 -15.81 5.66
N ILE A 2 15.27 -14.67 5.98
CA ILE A 2 15.10 -13.97 7.25
C ILE A 2 14.57 -12.56 6.99
N LEU A 3 13.64 -12.08 7.82
CA LEU A 3 13.19 -10.70 7.87
C LEU A 3 13.78 -10.04 9.11
N LEU A 4 14.51 -8.94 8.92
CA LEU A 4 15.11 -8.16 10.01
C LEU A 4 14.25 -6.90 10.23
N GLU A 5 13.71 -6.76 11.44
CA GLU A 5 12.94 -5.59 11.87
C GLU A 5 13.71 -4.87 13.00
N SER A 6 13.80 -3.56 12.89
CA SER A 6 14.48 -2.72 13.89
C SER A 6 13.68 -2.53 15.17
N GLY A 7 12.36 -2.62 15.07
CA GLY A 7 11.42 -2.48 16.18
C GLY A 7 11.27 -3.76 17.01
N THR A 8 10.48 -3.62 18.08
CA THR A 8 10.13 -4.73 18.97
C THR A 8 8.98 -5.58 18.44
N ASP A 9 8.33 -5.15 17.37
CA ASP A 9 7.25 -5.86 16.68
C ASP A 9 7.12 -5.34 15.26
N VAL A 10 6.36 -6.06 14.41
CA VAL A 10 6.05 -5.66 13.04
C VAL A 10 5.06 -4.48 13.00
N ALA A 11 4.99 -3.79 11.88
CA ALA A 11 4.04 -2.71 11.60
C ALA A 11 4.16 -1.44 12.47
N PHE A 12 5.21 -1.22 13.23
CA PHE A 12 5.35 -0.08 14.15
C PHE A 12 5.64 1.28 13.50
N SER A 13 5.82 1.34 12.19
CA SER A 13 6.11 2.57 11.46
C SER A 13 4.90 3.01 10.60
N ALA A 14 5.13 3.47 9.37
CA ALA A 14 4.11 3.98 8.45
C ALA A 14 2.98 2.97 8.19
N THR A 15 3.24 1.66 8.29
CA THR A 15 2.24 0.62 8.08
C THR A 15 1.06 0.74 9.05
N LYS A 16 1.29 1.12 10.31
CA LYS A 16 0.20 1.32 11.29
C LYS A 16 -0.40 2.72 11.29
N GLN A 17 0.28 3.68 10.69
CA GLN A 17 -0.10 5.10 10.74
C GLN A 17 -0.75 5.56 9.44
N ASN A 18 -1.72 4.80 8.96
CA ASN A 18 -2.49 5.13 7.76
C ASN A 18 -3.97 4.74 7.92
N GLY A 19 -4.82 5.21 7.01
CA GLY A 19 -6.26 4.99 7.05
C GLY A 19 -6.73 3.61 6.54
N GLY A 20 -5.82 2.71 6.19
CA GLY A 20 -6.16 1.37 5.71
C GLY A 20 -6.90 1.33 4.37
N VAL A 21 -6.84 2.39 3.58
CA VAL A 21 -7.53 2.47 2.28
C VAL A 21 -6.71 1.78 1.21
N ILE A 22 -7.26 0.75 0.60
CA ILE A 22 -6.69 0.08 -0.56
C ILE A 22 -7.22 0.76 -1.82
N HIS A 23 -6.45 1.75 -2.29
CA HIS A 23 -6.79 2.52 -3.48
C HIS A 23 -6.69 1.67 -4.75
N PRO A 24 -7.69 1.71 -5.66
CA PRO A 24 -7.67 0.89 -6.87
C PRO A 24 -6.73 1.41 -7.98
N GLY A 25 -6.20 2.63 -7.87
CA GLY A 25 -5.18 3.15 -8.80
C GLY A 25 -5.63 4.26 -9.75
N TYR A 26 -6.69 4.98 -9.43
CA TYR A 26 -7.15 6.13 -10.23
C TYR A 26 -6.27 7.39 -10.07
N ASP A 27 -5.58 7.53 -8.92
CA ASP A 27 -4.77 8.71 -8.60
C ASP A 27 -3.37 8.74 -9.26
N PRO A 28 -2.62 7.62 -9.34
CA PRO A 28 -1.27 7.66 -9.88
C PRO A 28 -1.23 8.09 -11.35
N HIS A 29 -0.27 8.97 -11.68
CA HIS A 29 -0.03 9.37 -13.06
C HIS A 29 0.32 8.17 -13.94
N PRO A 30 -0.36 8.01 -15.10
CA PRO A 30 -0.06 6.96 -16.06
C PRO A 30 1.42 6.90 -16.45
N GLY A 31 1.94 5.68 -16.68
CA GLY A 31 3.33 5.44 -17.04
C GLY A 31 4.30 5.31 -15.86
N THR A 32 3.89 5.62 -14.63
CA THR A 32 4.70 5.43 -13.43
C THR A 32 4.62 3.99 -12.91
N LEU A 33 5.63 3.55 -12.14
CA LEU A 33 5.59 2.26 -11.45
C LEU A 33 4.41 2.16 -10.48
N LYS A 34 4.05 3.26 -9.83
CA LYS A 34 2.87 3.32 -8.95
C LYS A 34 1.59 3.01 -9.72
N ALA A 35 1.39 3.62 -10.90
CA ALA A 35 0.24 3.34 -11.76
C ALA A 35 0.22 1.88 -12.26
N LYS A 36 1.39 1.32 -12.58
CA LYS A 36 1.51 -0.07 -13.06
C LYS A 36 1.22 -1.09 -11.98
N LEU A 37 1.63 -0.85 -10.72
CA LEU A 37 1.58 -1.84 -9.63
C LEU A 37 0.34 -1.70 -8.74
N ASN A 38 -0.23 -0.49 -8.62
CA ASN A 38 -1.35 -0.25 -7.72
C ASN A 38 -2.63 -1.04 -8.11
N PRO A 39 -3.14 -1.00 -9.36
CA PRO A 39 -4.36 -1.73 -9.71
C PRO A 39 -4.25 -3.26 -9.52
N PRO A 40 -3.20 -3.94 -9.98
CA PRO A 40 -3.06 -5.39 -9.72
C PRO A 40 -2.89 -5.68 -8.23
N GLY A 41 -2.16 -4.85 -7.47
CA GLY A 41 -2.02 -4.99 -6.02
C GLY A 41 -3.37 -4.91 -5.31
N ALA A 42 -4.16 -3.90 -5.61
CA ALA A 42 -5.50 -3.73 -5.01
C ALA A 42 -6.41 -4.93 -5.30
N ARG A 43 -6.39 -5.47 -6.52
CA ARG A 43 -7.18 -6.66 -6.91
C ARG A 43 -6.79 -7.94 -6.16
N MET A 44 -5.60 -8.00 -5.54
CA MET A 44 -5.19 -9.17 -4.75
C MET A 44 -5.89 -9.23 -3.38
N TYR A 45 -6.24 -8.10 -2.78
CA TYR A 45 -6.74 -8.04 -1.41
C TYR A 45 -7.95 -8.92 -1.11
N PRO A 46 -9.01 -9.00 -1.95
CA PRO A 46 -10.14 -9.88 -1.68
C PRO A 46 -9.77 -11.37 -1.59
N ARG A 47 -8.78 -11.81 -2.38
CA ARG A 47 -8.25 -13.17 -2.30
C ARG A 47 -7.39 -13.34 -1.06
N LEU A 48 -6.45 -12.44 -0.84
CA LEU A 48 -5.54 -12.49 0.32
C LEU A 48 -6.29 -12.44 1.65
N SER A 49 -7.35 -11.63 1.75
CA SER A 49 -8.21 -11.60 2.93
C SER A 49 -8.78 -12.99 3.26
N LYS A 50 -9.24 -13.73 2.25
CA LYS A 50 -9.77 -15.09 2.44
C LYS A 50 -8.68 -16.10 2.81
N GLU A 51 -7.50 -15.98 2.19
CA GLU A 51 -6.38 -16.89 2.40
C GLU A 51 -5.70 -16.67 3.76
N LEU A 52 -5.58 -15.42 4.20
CA LEU A 52 -4.84 -15.02 5.40
C LEU A 52 -5.73 -14.67 6.59
N GLY A 53 -7.05 -14.59 6.40
CA GLY A 53 -8.03 -14.42 7.48
C GLY A 53 -8.24 -12.99 7.98
N PHE A 54 -7.62 -11.96 7.37
CA PHE A 54 -7.87 -10.57 7.77
C PHE A 54 -9.17 -10.02 7.15
N LYS A 55 -9.78 -9.04 7.82
CA LYS A 55 -11.05 -8.46 7.39
C LYS A 55 -10.85 -7.38 6.32
N ILE A 56 -11.80 -7.31 5.37
CA ILE A 56 -11.93 -6.19 4.43
C ILE A 56 -13.36 -5.64 4.46
N LEU A 57 -13.47 -4.33 4.27
CA LEU A 57 -14.73 -3.63 4.14
C LEU A 57 -14.85 -3.08 2.71
N HIS A 58 -15.91 -3.42 2.01
CA HIS A 58 -16.20 -2.91 0.67
C HIS A 58 -16.95 -1.59 0.78
N THR A 59 -16.22 -0.49 0.89
CA THR A 59 -16.79 0.85 1.11
C THR A 59 -16.95 1.66 -0.16
N GLY A 60 -16.11 1.41 -1.18
CA GLY A 60 -15.89 2.38 -2.24
C GLY A 60 -15.16 3.62 -1.72
N THR A 61 -14.91 4.58 -2.59
CA THR A 61 -14.34 5.90 -2.26
C THR A 61 -14.96 6.96 -3.14
N LEU A 62 -15.32 8.09 -2.54
CA LEU A 62 -15.73 9.30 -3.23
C LEU A 62 -14.60 10.33 -3.23
N VAL A 63 -14.29 10.90 -4.39
CA VAL A 63 -13.47 12.12 -4.51
C VAL A 63 -14.42 13.24 -4.89
N VAL A 64 -14.76 14.06 -3.91
CA VAL A 64 -15.84 15.06 -4.04
C VAL A 64 -15.30 16.38 -4.56
N ALA A 65 -16.00 16.99 -5.51
CA ALA A 65 -15.72 18.29 -6.09
C ALA A 65 -16.61 19.37 -5.45
N TYR A 66 -16.02 20.48 -5.02
CA TYR A 66 -16.68 21.65 -4.46
C TYR A 66 -16.53 22.92 -5.33
N SER A 67 -15.80 22.81 -6.43
CA SER A 67 -15.57 23.89 -7.38
C SER A 67 -15.46 23.35 -8.81
N ASP A 68 -15.56 24.24 -9.81
CA ASP A 68 -15.30 23.88 -11.20
C ASP A 68 -13.87 23.38 -11.44
N GLN A 69 -12.92 23.84 -10.64
CA GLN A 69 -11.54 23.34 -10.69
C GLN A 69 -11.47 21.90 -10.19
N ASP A 70 -12.21 21.56 -9.12
CA ASP A 70 -12.26 20.19 -8.61
C ASP A 70 -12.97 19.26 -9.59
N LEU A 71 -14.01 19.74 -10.29
CA LEU A 71 -14.66 18.94 -11.35
C LEU A 71 -13.69 18.59 -12.48
N LYS A 72 -12.82 19.52 -12.88
CA LYS A 72 -11.75 19.23 -13.86
C LYS A 72 -10.77 18.18 -13.29
N LYS A 73 -10.46 18.26 -11.99
CA LYS A 73 -9.62 17.25 -11.35
C LYS A 73 -10.29 15.87 -11.32
N VAL A 74 -11.58 15.82 -11.07
CA VAL A 74 -12.38 14.57 -11.17
C VAL A 74 -12.25 13.99 -12.59
N ASP A 75 -12.38 14.81 -13.63
CA ASP A 75 -12.26 14.36 -15.03
C ASP A 75 -10.84 13.83 -15.34
N GLU A 76 -9.78 14.49 -14.84
CA GLU A 76 -8.40 14.00 -14.94
C GLU A 76 -8.22 12.63 -14.24
N LEU A 77 -8.80 12.44 -13.05
CA LEU A 77 -8.73 11.17 -12.32
C LEU A 77 -9.51 10.06 -13.03
N MET A 78 -10.63 10.39 -13.69
CA MET A 78 -11.37 9.46 -14.54
C MET A 78 -10.52 8.97 -15.73
N ASP A 79 -9.80 9.89 -16.37
CA ASP A 79 -8.87 9.55 -17.46
C ASP A 79 -7.70 8.68 -16.96
N ASN A 80 -7.10 9.04 -15.84
CA ASN A 80 -6.06 8.23 -15.21
C ASN A 80 -6.57 6.82 -14.88
N ALA A 81 -7.77 6.71 -14.30
CA ALA A 81 -8.39 5.42 -14.00
C ALA A 81 -8.52 4.55 -15.26
N ARG A 82 -9.02 5.13 -16.35
CA ARG A 82 -9.18 4.45 -17.65
C ARG A 82 -7.83 3.95 -18.19
N ILE A 83 -6.80 4.81 -18.19
CA ILE A 83 -5.46 4.47 -18.71
C ILE A 83 -4.79 3.41 -17.82
N ASN A 84 -4.93 3.52 -16.50
CA ASN A 84 -4.36 2.59 -15.51
C ASN A 84 -5.12 1.25 -15.41
N GLY A 85 -6.24 1.08 -16.14
CA GLY A 85 -7.04 -0.14 -16.11
C GLY A 85 -7.79 -0.38 -14.79
N VAL A 86 -8.25 0.70 -14.16
CA VAL A 86 -9.10 0.64 -12.96
C VAL A 86 -10.55 0.44 -13.36
N GLU A 87 -11.16 -0.61 -12.83
CA GLU A 87 -12.55 -0.96 -13.13
C GLU A 87 -13.54 -0.28 -12.17
N LYS A 88 -14.80 -0.14 -12.61
CA LYS A 88 -15.93 0.35 -11.81
C LYS A 88 -15.66 1.72 -11.17
N VAL A 89 -15.10 2.62 -11.96
CA VAL A 89 -14.97 4.04 -11.61
C VAL A 89 -16.05 4.80 -12.37
N GLU A 90 -16.82 5.60 -11.65
CA GLU A 90 -17.98 6.32 -12.16
C GLU A 90 -17.84 7.81 -11.83
N ARG A 91 -18.32 8.67 -12.74
CA ARG A 91 -18.51 10.08 -12.47
C ARG A 91 -19.94 10.30 -11.97
N LEU A 92 -20.10 10.86 -10.78
CA LEU A 92 -21.39 11.23 -10.22
C LEU A 92 -21.62 12.72 -10.43
N ASP A 93 -22.80 13.07 -10.93
CA ASP A 93 -23.32 14.44 -10.92
C ASP A 93 -23.89 14.82 -9.54
N PHE A 94 -24.42 16.03 -9.42
CA PHE A 94 -24.98 16.55 -8.18
C PHE A 94 -26.10 15.64 -7.61
N GLU A 95 -27.06 15.24 -8.45
CA GLU A 95 -28.20 14.44 -8.01
C GLU A 95 -27.78 13.03 -7.59
N GLN A 96 -26.96 12.38 -8.39
CA GLN A 96 -26.41 11.04 -8.11
C GLN A 96 -25.61 11.03 -6.81
N LEU A 97 -24.78 12.06 -6.58
CA LEU A 97 -23.97 12.17 -5.36
C LEU A 97 -24.84 12.34 -4.13
N HIS A 98 -25.83 13.27 -4.16
CA HIS A 98 -26.70 13.55 -3.01
C HIS A 98 -27.68 12.39 -2.73
N ASN A 99 -28.09 11.66 -3.75
CA ASN A 99 -28.88 10.44 -3.57
C ASN A 99 -28.09 9.34 -2.89
N ARG A 100 -26.77 9.24 -3.16
CA ARG A 100 -25.89 8.24 -2.57
C ARG A 100 -25.43 8.61 -1.16
N GLU A 101 -25.13 9.88 -0.93
CA GLU A 101 -24.67 10.45 0.34
C GLU A 101 -25.56 11.62 0.76
N PRO A 102 -26.76 11.34 1.34
CA PRO A 102 -27.74 12.37 1.68
C PRO A 102 -27.27 13.41 2.70
N HIS A 103 -26.20 13.11 3.44
CA HIS A 103 -25.62 14.00 4.45
C HIS A 103 -24.39 14.78 3.95
N ILE A 104 -24.06 14.66 2.65
CA ILE A 104 -22.99 15.48 2.09
C ILE A 104 -23.40 16.95 2.02
N SER A 105 -22.44 17.84 2.04
CA SER A 105 -22.70 19.28 1.93
C SER A 105 -23.40 19.63 0.61
N ASP A 106 -24.43 20.49 0.67
CA ASP A 106 -25.12 21.03 -0.52
C ASP A 106 -24.20 21.80 -1.48
N LYS A 107 -22.98 22.11 -1.06
CA LYS A 107 -21.94 22.72 -1.90
C LYS A 107 -21.18 21.71 -2.77
N ALA A 108 -21.38 20.42 -2.57
CA ALA A 108 -20.76 19.38 -3.38
C ALA A 108 -21.40 19.35 -4.77
N LEU A 109 -20.58 19.52 -5.81
CA LEU A 109 -21.03 19.64 -7.20
C LEU A 109 -21.09 18.30 -7.95
N GLY A 110 -20.36 17.31 -7.48
CA GLY A 110 -20.24 15.99 -8.07
C GLY A 110 -19.05 15.25 -7.49
N ALA A 111 -18.77 14.04 -7.98
CA ALA A 111 -17.66 13.23 -7.48
C ALA A 111 -17.18 12.21 -8.51
N LEU A 112 -15.96 11.68 -8.27
CA LEU A 112 -15.55 10.38 -8.77
C LEU A 112 -15.92 9.33 -7.70
N LEU A 113 -16.57 8.26 -8.10
CA LEU A 113 -16.82 7.09 -7.27
C LEU A 113 -15.95 5.93 -7.76
N ALA A 114 -15.10 5.41 -6.89
CA ALA A 114 -14.32 4.19 -7.13
C ALA A 114 -14.88 3.03 -6.32
N ASN A 115 -15.75 2.23 -6.92
CA ASN A 115 -16.50 1.15 -6.26
C ASN A 115 -15.61 -0.02 -5.80
N THR A 116 -14.42 -0.18 -6.36
CA THR A 116 -13.48 -1.26 -6.04
C THR A 116 -12.56 -0.96 -4.87
N THR A 117 -12.64 0.24 -4.29
CA THR A 117 -11.91 0.57 -3.07
C THR A 117 -12.40 -0.28 -1.90
N VAL A 118 -11.46 -0.81 -1.14
CA VAL A 118 -11.74 -1.52 0.10
C VAL A 118 -10.95 -0.90 1.25
N MET A 119 -11.39 -1.12 2.48
CA MET A 119 -10.67 -0.75 3.68
C MET A 119 -10.26 -1.98 4.46
N VAL A 120 -9.11 -1.90 5.10
CA VAL A 120 -8.52 -2.93 5.96
C VAL A 120 -8.03 -2.32 7.27
N ASP A 121 -7.86 -3.15 8.29
CA ASP A 121 -7.02 -2.77 9.42
C ASP A 121 -5.55 -3.02 9.02
N PRO A 122 -4.70 -1.98 8.93
CA PRO A 122 -3.30 -2.14 8.51
C PRO A 122 -2.48 -3.03 9.43
N PHE A 123 -2.82 -3.08 10.72
CA PHE A 123 -2.16 -3.97 11.69
C PHE A 123 -2.51 -5.42 11.42
N GLU A 124 -3.81 -5.71 11.31
CA GLU A 124 -4.31 -7.06 11.05
C GLU A 124 -3.67 -7.62 9.76
N VAL A 125 -3.61 -6.81 8.70
CA VAL A 125 -2.95 -7.17 7.45
C VAL A 125 -1.48 -7.48 7.64
N ALA A 126 -0.72 -6.60 8.30
CA ALA A 126 0.72 -6.78 8.49
C ALA A 126 1.03 -8.04 9.33
N ILE A 127 0.26 -8.28 10.39
CA ILE A 127 0.38 -9.47 11.24
C ILE A 127 0.05 -10.74 10.43
N ALA A 128 -1.07 -10.75 9.69
CA ALA A 128 -1.46 -11.89 8.87
C ALA A 128 -0.41 -12.26 7.82
N PHE A 129 0.18 -11.27 7.15
CA PHE A 129 1.30 -11.50 6.22
C PHE A 129 2.53 -12.06 6.93
N MET A 130 2.88 -11.54 8.12
CA MET A 130 4.03 -12.02 8.86
C MET A 130 3.83 -13.45 9.37
N GLU A 131 2.68 -13.75 9.95
CA GLU A 131 2.35 -15.09 10.41
C GLU A 131 2.40 -16.11 9.26
N ASN A 132 1.83 -15.76 8.11
CA ASN A 132 1.91 -16.61 6.92
C ASN A 132 3.35 -16.79 6.44
N ALA A 133 4.16 -15.75 6.45
CA ALA A 133 5.57 -15.85 6.07
C ALA A 133 6.33 -16.80 7.02
N MET A 134 6.12 -16.70 8.34
CA MET A 134 6.73 -17.59 9.33
C MET A 134 6.27 -19.04 9.16
N GLN A 135 4.98 -19.28 8.89
CA GLN A 135 4.46 -20.62 8.58
C GLN A 135 5.11 -21.23 7.33
N ASN A 136 5.58 -20.37 6.40
CA ASN A 136 6.31 -20.76 5.20
C ASN A 136 7.84 -20.73 5.38
N GLY A 137 8.34 -20.72 6.61
CA GLY A 137 9.76 -20.87 6.94
C GLY A 137 10.57 -19.57 6.90
N VAL A 138 9.95 -18.41 6.94
CA VAL A 138 10.66 -17.15 7.17
C VAL A 138 10.98 -17.01 8.65
N GLU A 139 12.25 -16.72 8.97
CA GLU A 139 12.68 -16.35 10.32
C GLU A 139 12.44 -14.86 10.55
N LEU A 140 11.87 -14.49 11.70
CA LEU A 140 11.66 -13.11 12.11
C LEU A 140 12.70 -12.70 13.15
N GLY A 141 13.58 -11.75 12.81
CA GLY A 141 14.54 -11.10 13.71
C GLY A 141 14.01 -9.73 14.15
N LEU A 142 13.41 -9.65 15.33
CA LEU A 142 13.01 -8.38 15.97
C LEU A 142 14.20 -7.72 16.67
N CYS A 143 14.15 -6.41 16.84
CA CYS A 143 15.23 -5.60 17.42
C CYS A 143 16.56 -5.75 16.65
N GLN A 144 16.52 -6.12 15.38
CA GLN A 144 17.69 -6.37 14.53
C GLN A 144 17.91 -5.22 13.53
N LYS A 145 18.14 -4.01 14.04
CA LYS A 145 18.45 -2.87 13.18
C LYS A 145 19.73 -3.12 12.38
N VAL A 146 19.64 -3.10 11.05
CA VAL A 146 20.81 -3.17 10.16
C VAL A 146 21.70 -1.95 10.38
N ARG A 147 22.99 -2.20 10.58
CA ARG A 147 24.02 -1.18 10.86
C ARG A 147 25.03 -1.05 9.74
N LYS A 148 25.26 -2.15 9.00
CA LYS A 148 26.24 -2.20 7.93
C LYS A 148 25.90 -3.34 6.98
N ILE A 149 26.21 -3.15 5.72
CA ILE A 149 26.20 -4.19 4.69
C ILE A 149 27.58 -4.20 4.04
N GLU A 150 28.18 -5.36 3.94
CA GLU A 150 29.44 -5.57 3.22
C GLU A 150 29.21 -6.50 2.05
N LYS A 151 29.64 -6.08 0.87
CA LYS A 151 29.75 -6.95 -0.30
C LYS A 151 31.12 -7.64 -0.25
N ARG A 152 31.13 -8.97 -0.14
CA ARG A 152 32.36 -9.77 -0.06
C ARG A 152 32.84 -10.29 -1.41
N ALA A 153 31.90 -10.66 -2.29
CA ALA A 153 32.14 -11.12 -3.65
C ALA A 153 31.02 -10.61 -4.55
N GLU A 154 31.00 -10.97 -5.85
CA GLU A 154 29.98 -10.46 -6.78
C GLU A 154 28.57 -10.78 -6.35
N GLU A 155 28.34 -11.87 -5.61
CA GLU A 155 27.01 -12.34 -5.21
C GLU A 155 26.86 -12.57 -3.69
N ASP A 156 27.85 -12.23 -2.86
CA ASP A 156 27.80 -12.49 -1.43
C ASP A 156 27.82 -11.20 -0.61
N PHE A 157 26.85 -11.10 0.28
CA PHE A 157 26.73 -9.99 1.22
C PHE A 157 26.79 -10.49 2.66
N VAL A 158 27.31 -9.65 3.55
CA VAL A 158 27.19 -9.82 5.00
C VAL A 158 26.44 -8.61 5.56
N VAL A 159 25.32 -8.90 6.20
CA VAL A 159 24.47 -7.90 6.87
C VAL A 159 24.78 -7.94 8.35
N TYR A 160 25.18 -6.81 8.92
CA TYR A 160 25.49 -6.66 10.34
C TYR A 160 24.37 -5.92 11.06
N THR A 161 23.93 -6.47 12.16
CA THR A 161 23.06 -5.83 13.15
C THR A 161 23.88 -5.43 14.38
N GLN A 162 23.22 -5.09 15.49
CA GLN A 162 23.94 -4.70 16.70
C GLN A 162 24.76 -5.86 17.30
N ASP A 163 24.22 -7.08 17.25
CA ASP A 163 24.71 -8.27 17.97
C ASP A 163 24.86 -9.50 17.07
N ARG A 164 24.50 -9.42 15.80
CA ARG A 164 24.54 -10.56 14.86
C ARG A 164 25.03 -10.15 13.49
N GLN A 165 25.44 -11.18 12.72
CA GLN A 165 25.73 -11.05 11.30
C GLN A 165 25.01 -12.17 10.52
N TYR A 166 24.63 -11.85 9.28
CA TYR A 166 23.92 -12.74 8.39
C TYR A 166 24.57 -12.75 7.01
N GLU A 167 24.92 -13.93 6.51
CA GLU A 167 25.43 -14.10 5.16
C GLU A 167 24.28 -14.38 4.19
N THR A 168 24.29 -13.72 3.04
CA THR A 168 23.23 -13.86 2.05
C THR A 168 23.68 -13.49 0.65
N ARG A 169 23.05 -14.08 -0.37
CA ARG A 169 23.26 -13.72 -1.78
C ARG A 169 22.33 -12.60 -2.25
N PHE A 170 21.20 -12.39 -1.58
CA PHE A 170 20.22 -11.41 -2.01
C PHE A 170 19.73 -10.60 -0.81
N ILE A 171 19.58 -9.30 -1.03
CA ILE A 171 18.99 -8.38 -0.06
C ILE A 171 17.78 -7.71 -0.70
N VAL A 172 16.64 -7.80 -0.02
CA VAL A 172 15.44 -7.01 -0.35
C VAL A 172 15.35 -5.86 0.64
N ASN A 173 15.59 -4.65 0.16
CA ASN A 173 15.46 -3.45 0.97
C ASN A 173 13.99 -3.03 1.04
N ALA A 174 13.37 -3.26 2.19
CA ALA A 174 11.99 -2.88 2.49
C ALA A 174 11.91 -1.94 3.71
N ALA A 175 12.96 -1.13 3.95
CA ALA A 175 13.13 -0.30 5.14
C ALA A 175 12.26 0.98 5.17
N GLY A 176 11.29 1.11 4.28
CA GLY A 176 10.35 2.23 4.25
C GLY A 176 11.06 3.59 4.11
N VAL A 177 10.85 4.49 5.05
CA VAL A 177 11.47 5.84 5.06
C VAL A 177 12.99 5.81 5.28
N HIS A 178 13.57 4.67 5.64
CA HIS A 178 15.01 4.45 5.81
C HIS A 178 15.63 3.65 4.67
N ALA A 179 14.90 3.47 3.56
CA ALA A 179 15.37 2.64 2.44
C ALA A 179 16.63 3.21 1.76
N ASP A 180 16.76 4.52 1.69
CA ASP A 180 17.94 5.22 1.18
C ASP A 180 19.15 5.03 2.10
N ASP A 181 18.97 5.14 3.42
CA ASP A 181 20.02 4.86 4.41
C ASP A 181 20.55 3.42 4.26
N VAL A 182 19.64 2.45 4.11
CA VAL A 182 20.02 1.04 3.93
C VAL A 182 20.67 0.81 2.57
N ALA A 183 20.19 1.44 1.51
CA ALA A 183 20.78 1.33 0.18
C ALA A 183 22.21 1.90 0.14
N ALA A 184 22.49 2.97 0.90
CA ALA A 184 23.81 3.57 0.99
C ALA A 184 24.85 2.71 1.72
N MET A 185 24.43 1.61 2.38
CA MET A 185 25.31 0.68 3.08
C MET A 185 25.84 -0.43 2.16
N ALA A 186 25.25 -0.63 0.95
CA ALA A 186 25.53 -1.78 0.07
C ALA A 186 26.45 -1.48 -1.11
#